data_edf37a85752ae5793d31d3d2827d2a1f
#
_entry.id   edf37a85752ae5793d31d3d2827d2a1f
#
_cell.length_a   1.000
_cell.length_b   1.000
_cell.length_c   1.000
_cell.angle_alpha   90.00
_cell.angle_beta   90.00
_cell.angle_gamma   90.00
#
_symmetry.space_group_name_H-M   'P 1'
#
loop_
_entity.id
_entity.type
_entity.pdbx_description
1 polymer ?
#
loop_
_entity_poly.entity_id
_entity_poly.type
_entity_poly.pdbx_seq_one_letter_code
_entity_poly.pdbx_strand_id
1 'polypeptide(L)'
;MPRITSPPRTGRPRLAGCFAVAAPLLLAGLLPLHPEISGHWGWSGSWVYPVGDPYTLSAAPADGGPPYRVMRGVSDRDSGGSGHQGADLSNGRGGGPVRAAGNGLVVVVGGRGWNHGYGRHVVVAHRFLDGGLAYSVYAHLAARSVTVRPGQRVSAGRAIGRVGMTGRATSPHLHFEVRAPADPGARWENAPVVDPLGFVAARRPAPRADSSWASPYLEWAECAALIRPGDESDRPMSRTEWWRALAAATRDTPAPITTDGESLRATLVEARLLPEDAGGDPGAPLGWRELARDRRRARELGMRLPWSPVGRDTRRQDCHRELGVDSPAQDPEAIAEGRDGRPSRAAACLALADLAGDPPPAPKAPKRRPAPA
;
A
#
# COMPACT_ATOMS: atom_id res chain seq x y z
N MET A 1 34.89 3.59 90.59
CA MET A 1 33.82 4.51 90.13
C MET A 1 33.56 4.22 88.66
N PRO A 2 32.53 3.54 88.34
CA PRO A 2 32.18 3.31 86.93
C PRO A 2 31.09 4.31 86.51
N ARG A 3 31.23 4.74 85.24
CA ARG A 3 30.37 5.75 84.59
C ARG A 3 29.01 5.04 84.16
N ILE A 4 27.96 5.77 84.47
CA ILE A 4 26.57 5.40 84.07
C ILE A 4 26.41 5.72 82.59
N THR A 5 26.12 4.67 81.83
CA THR A 5 25.75 4.83 80.41
C THR A 5 24.25 4.78 80.28
N SER A 6 23.67 5.79 79.63
CA SER A 6 22.26 5.93 79.31
C SER A 6 21.84 4.90 78.26
N PRO A 7 20.56 4.43 78.25
CA PRO A 7 20.08 3.45 77.27
C PRO A 7 19.79 4.10 75.93
N PRO A 8 19.88 3.33 74.82
CA PRO A 8 19.63 3.84 73.52
C PRO A 8 18.12 4.02 73.24
N ARG A 9 17.79 5.10 72.54
CA ARG A 9 16.44 5.42 72.09
C ARG A 9 16.03 4.43 71.00
N THR A 10 14.90 3.75 71.20
CA THR A 10 14.21 2.91 70.22
C THR A 10 13.75 3.77 69.01
N GLY A 11 14.42 3.63 67.89
CA GLY A 11 13.99 4.19 66.61
C GLY A 11 12.83 3.39 66.03
N ARG A 12 11.76 4.08 65.68
CA ARG A 12 10.63 3.55 64.92
C ARG A 12 11.11 2.98 63.59
N PRO A 13 10.55 1.83 63.10
CA PRO A 13 10.89 1.34 61.78
C PRO A 13 10.33 2.29 60.72
N ARG A 14 11.21 2.84 59.88
CA ARG A 14 10.86 3.51 58.63
C ARG A 14 10.35 2.43 57.68
N LEU A 15 9.10 2.55 57.23
CA LEU A 15 8.55 1.84 56.11
C LEU A 15 9.49 2.06 54.89
N ALA A 16 10.16 1.00 54.49
CA ALA A 16 10.89 0.97 53.24
C ALA A 16 9.86 1.05 52.12
N GLY A 17 9.80 2.22 51.45
CA GLY A 17 9.07 2.40 50.23
C GLY A 17 9.68 1.44 49.19
N CYS A 18 8.88 0.56 48.68
CA CYS A 18 9.16 -0.17 47.45
C CYS A 18 9.31 0.86 46.31
N PHE A 19 10.53 1.27 46.06
CA PHE A 19 10.83 1.83 44.77
C PHE A 19 10.69 0.72 43.76
N ALA A 20 9.55 0.66 43.06
CA ALA A 20 9.44 -0.02 41.79
C ALA A 20 10.50 0.60 40.88
N VAL A 21 11.57 -0.13 40.65
CA VAL A 21 12.51 0.16 39.58
C VAL A 21 11.71 -0.08 38.30
N ALA A 22 11.11 0.99 37.79
CA ALA A 22 10.66 1.03 36.41
C ALA A 22 11.92 0.77 35.58
N ALA A 23 12.03 -0.43 35.03
CA ALA A 23 13.00 -0.72 33.99
C ALA A 23 12.82 0.38 32.93
N PRO A 24 13.90 1.07 32.51
CA PRO A 24 13.80 1.92 31.36
C PRO A 24 13.41 1.00 30.20
N LEU A 25 12.17 1.10 29.71
CA LEU A 25 11.87 0.75 28.35
C LEU A 25 12.94 1.45 27.53
N LEU A 26 13.89 0.64 27.02
CA LEU A 26 14.78 1.04 25.95
C LEU A 26 13.85 1.57 24.85
N LEU A 27 13.66 2.89 24.83
CA LEU A 27 13.36 3.60 23.61
C LEU A 27 14.56 3.32 22.70
N ALA A 28 14.54 2.15 22.03
CA ALA A 28 15.34 1.94 20.85
C ALA A 28 15.04 3.14 19.97
N GLY A 29 16.05 4.00 19.81
CA GLY A 29 15.93 5.29 19.20
C GLY A 29 15.13 5.18 17.92
N LEU A 30 13.92 5.65 17.95
CA LEU A 30 13.17 6.05 16.77
C LEU A 30 14.02 7.19 16.16
N LEU A 31 15.01 6.80 15.34
CA LEU A 31 15.53 7.73 14.35
C LEU A 31 14.28 8.26 13.64
N PRO A 32 14.11 9.58 13.52
CA PRO A 32 12.91 10.11 12.92
C PRO A 32 12.76 9.47 11.56
N LEU A 33 11.70 8.68 11.38
CA LEU A 33 11.22 8.29 10.07
C LEU A 33 11.33 9.53 9.20
N HIS A 34 11.85 9.38 8.00
CA HIS A 34 11.87 10.51 7.05
C HIS A 34 10.52 11.21 7.18
N PRO A 35 10.44 12.53 7.49
CA PRO A 35 9.16 13.18 7.82
C PRO A 35 8.08 12.96 6.76
N GLU A 36 8.48 12.60 5.54
CA GLU A 36 7.58 12.27 4.43
C GLU A 36 6.92 10.89 4.54
N ILE A 37 7.48 9.96 5.32
CA ILE A 37 6.89 8.63 5.54
C ILE A 37 6.17 8.49 6.89
N SER A 38 6.12 9.57 7.68
CA SER A 38 5.25 9.65 8.84
C SER A 38 3.79 9.83 8.42
N GLY A 39 2.86 9.25 9.16
CA GLY A 39 1.43 9.34 8.91
C GLY A 39 0.86 8.18 8.07
N HIS A 40 -0.45 8.21 7.90
CA HIS A 40 -1.19 7.16 7.17
C HIS A 40 -1.20 7.44 5.67
N TRP A 41 -0.58 6.58 4.87
CA TRP A 41 -0.54 6.67 3.41
C TRP A 41 -0.95 5.38 2.69
N GLY A 42 -1.57 4.46 3.42
CA GLY A 42 -2.09 3.20 2.91
C GLY A 42 -1.11 2.05 2.98
N TRP A 43 -1.59 0.88 2.66
CA TRP A 43 -0.85 -0.38 2.67
C TRP A 43 -0.56 -0.83 1.24
N SER A 44 0.54 -1.56 1.08
CA SER A 44 0.91 -2.22 -0.16
C SER A 44 0.65 -3.72 -0.01
N GLY A 45 -0.19 -4.25 -0.88
CA GLY A 45 -0.47 -5.68 -0.99
C GLY A 45 0.20 -6.27 -2.22
N SER A 46 -0.61 -6.58 -3.22
CA SER A 46 -0.10 -7.10 -4.49
C SER A 46 0.65 -6.05 -5.31
N TRP A 47 1.59 -6.52 -6.12
CA TRP A 47 2.46 -5.71 -6.96
C TRP A 47 2.31 -6.09 -8.43
N VAL A 48 2.57 -5.11 -9.31
CA VAL A 48 2.55 -5.27 -10.77
C VAL A 48 3.92 -4.94 -11.38
N TYR A 49 4.21 -5.43 -12.58
CA TYR A 49 5.41 -5.03 -13.28
C TYR A 49 5.37 -3.55 -13.67
N PRO A 50 6.48 -2.82 -13.50
CA PRO A 50 6.51 -1.37 -13.71
C PRO A 50 6.48 -0.96 -15.19
N VAL A 51 6.75 -1.87 -16.12
CA VAL A 51 6.72 -1.66 -17.57
C VAL A 51 6.08 -2.84 -18.27
N GLY A 52 5.63 -2.65 -19.50
CA GLY A 52 4.99 -3.70 -20.29
C GLY A 52 3.60 -4.05 -19.80
N ASP A 53 3.25 -5.32 -19.89
CA ASP A 53 2.05 -5.85 -19.28
C ASP A 53 2.21 -5.91 -17.75
N PRO A 54 1.24 -5.46 -16.96
CA PRO A 54 1.37 -5.39 -15.50
C PRO A 54 1.48 -6.77 -14.82
N TYR A 55 1.02 -7.83 -15.47
CA TYR A 55 0.98 -9.19 -14.89
C TYR A 55 2.04 -10.12 -15.47
N THR A 56 2.50 -9.85 -16.70
CA THR A 56 3.42 -10.74 -17.43
C THR A 56 4.42 -9.90 -18.22
N LEU A 57 5.63 -9.74 -17.70
CA LEU A 57 6.66 -8.91 -18.32
C LEU A 57 6.94 -9.25 -19.79
N SER A 58 6.85 -10.55 -20.14
CA SER A 58 7.09 -11.05 -21.50
C SER A 58 5.91 -10.91 -22.45
N ALA A 59 4.75 -10.47 -22.00
CA ALA A 59 3.62 -10.20 -22.86
C ALA A 59 3.77 -8.87 -23.59
N ALA A 60 3.17 -8.75 -24.75
CA ALA A 60 3.10 -7.49 -25.47
C ALA A 60 2.29 -6.47 -24.64
N PRO A 61 2.78 -5.23 -24.47
CA PRO A 61 2.03 -4.21 -23.75
C PRO A 61 0.77 -3.79 -24.54
N ALA A 62 -0.24 -3.30 -23.81
CA ALA A 62 -1.53 -2.91 -24.38
C ALA A 62 -1.46 -1.83 -25.47
N ASP A 63 -0.36 -1.08 -25.54
CA ASP A 63 -0.10 -0.08 -26.59
C ASP A 63 0.46 -0.69 -27.90
N GLY A 64 0.53 -2.02 -28.02
CA GLY A 64 1.01 -2.74 -29.19
C GLY A 64 2.51 -2.72 -29.41
N GLY A 65 3.28 -2.29 -28.40
CA GLY A 65 4.75 -2.32 -28.43
C GLY A 65 5.31 -3.73 -28.28
N PRO A 66 6.63 -3.93 -28.57
CA PRO A 66 7.26 -5.20 -28.27
C PRO A 66 7.34 -5.47 -26.77
N PRO A 67 7.36 -6.75 -26.35
CA PRO A 67 7.51 -7.13 -24.95
C PRO A 67 8.80 -6.59 -24.34
N TYR A 68 8.75 -6.29 -23.05
CA TYR A 68 9.94 -5.95 -22.29
C TYR A 68 10.74 -7.21 -21.94
N ARG A 69 12.07 -7.06 -21.93
CA ARG A 69 13.01 -8.11 -21.57
C ARG A 69 13.94 -7.62 -20.48
N VAL A 70 14.42 -8.54 -19.68
CA VAL A 70 15.50 -8.29 -18.71
C VAL A 70 16.80 -8.23 -19.48
N MET A 71 17.44 -7.07 -19.50
CA MET A 71 18.75 -6.87 -20.12
C MET A 71 19.88 -7.18 -19.15
N ARG A 72 19.66 -6.86 -17.86
CA ARG A 72 20.60 -7.13 -16.76
C ARG A 72 19.79 -7.38 -15.49
N GLY A 73 20.22 -8.35 -14.69
CA GLY A 73 19.67 -8.68 -13.38
C GLY A 73 20.47 -8.07 -12.23
N VAL A 74 19.99 -8.30 -11.02
CA VAL A 74 20.71 -7.96 -9.79
C VAL A 74 22.01 -8.75 -9.73
N SER A 75 23.09 -8.10 -9.28
CA SER A 75 24.43 -8.66 -9.14
C SER A 75 25.16 -8.96 -10.45
N ASP A 76 24.56 -8.73 -11.61
CA ASP A 76 25.31 -8.72 -12.84
C ASP A 76 26.40 -7.65 -12.77
N ARG A 77 27.64 -8.01 -13.09
CA ARG A 77 28.77 -7.07 -13.02
C ARG A 77 28.59 -5.95 -14.05
N ASP A 78 28.72 -4.72 -13.61
CA ASP A 78 28.83 -3.59 -14.52
C ASP A 78 30.23 -3.49 -15.13
N SER A 79 30.42 -2.57 -16.09
CA SER A 79 31.72 -2.31 -16.72
C SER A 79 32.81 -1.84 -15.73
N GLY A 80 32.43 -1.45 -14.51
CA GLY A 80 33.32 -1.07 -13.42
C GLY A 80 33.57 -2.17 -12.38
N GLY A 81 33.04 -3.37 -12.59
CA GLY A 81 33.21 -4.52 -11.67
C GLY A 81 32.27 -4.50 -10.45
N SER A 82 31.44 -3.48 -10.29
CA SER A 82 30.43 -3.38 -9.24
C SER A 82 29.22 -4.25 -9.59
N GLY A 83 28.57 -4.82 -8.58
CA GLY A 83 27.29 -5.53 -8.77
C GLY A 83 26.17 -4.57 -9.18
N HIS A 84 25.34 -4.99 -10.13
CA HIS A 84 24.14 -4.26 -10.55
C HIS A 84 23.07 -4.31 -9.45
N GLN A 85 22.53 -3.15 -9.07
CA GLN A 85 21.62 -3.02 -7.94
C GLN A 85 20.14 -3.16 -8.29
N GLY A 86 19.80 -3.60 -9.50
CA GLY A 86 18.44 -3.69 -9.96
C GLY A 86 18.26 -4.61 -11.14
N ALA A 87 17.14 -4.46 -11.82
CA ALA A 87 16.87 -5.07 -13.11
C ALA A 87 16.73 -3.98 -14.18
N ASP A 88 17.46 -4.13 -15.29
CA ASP A 88 17.32 -3.28 -16.47
C ASP A 88 16.30 -3.89 -17.41
N LEU A 89 15.18 -3.19 -17.61
CA LEU A 89 14.03 -3.65 -18.39
C LEU A 89 13.91 -2.82 -19.67
N SER A 90 14.00 -3.46 -20.84
CA SER A 90 13.92 -2.76 -22.12
C SER A 90 13.12 -3.54 -23.17
N ASN A 91 12.47 -2.80 -24.03
CA ASN A 91 11.88 -3.29 -25.28
C ASN A 91 12.55 -2.65 -26.52
N GLY A 92 13.75 -2.10 -26.33
CA GLY A 92 14.51 -1.39 -27.38
C GLY A 92 14.01 0.02 -27.68
N ARG A 93 12.95 0.49 -27.01
CA ARG A 93 12.33 1.81 -27.27
C ARG A 93 12.23 2.63 -25.98
N GLY A 94 12.39 3.94 -26.11
CA GLY A 94 12.04 4.90 -25.08
C GLY A 94 10.58 5.32 -25.14
N GLY A 95 10.12 6.02 -24.12
CA GLY A 95 8.78 6.64 -24.09
C GLY A 95 7.63 5.75 -23.61
N GLY A 96 7.84 4.45 -23.44
CA GLY A 96 6.85 3.57 -22.82
C GLY A 96 6.49 4.01 -21.38
N PRO A 97 5.25 3.78 -20.91
CA PRO A 97 4.84 4.17 -19.57
C PRO A 97 5.62 3.39 -18.51
N VAL A 98 6.06 4.08 -17.45
CA VAL A 98 6.57 3.50 -16.22
C VAL A 98 5.52 3.68 -15.15
N ARG A 99 5.17 2.59 -14.46
CA ARG A 99 4.11 2.54 -13.44
C ARG A 99 4.69 2.27 -12.07
N ALA A 100 4.02 2.74 -11.01
CA ALA A 100 4.30 2.31 -9.66
C ALA A 100 4.00 0.81 -9.54
N ALA A 101 4.96 0.03 -9.03
CA ALA A 101 4.80 -1.41 -8.89
C ALA A 101 3.83 -1.80 -7.78
N GLY A 102 3.75 -1.01 -6.72
CA GLY A 102 2.85 -1.22 -5.59
C GLY A 102 2.21 0.08 -5.11
N ASN A 103 1.21 -0.05 -4.25
CA ASN A 103 0.67 1.11 -3.53
C ASN A 103 1.75 1.72 -2.63
N GLY A 104 1.85 3.04 -2.59
CA GLY A 104 2.87 3.67 -1.76
C GLY A 104 2.86 5.18 -1.77
N LEU A 105 3.90 5.73 -1.15
CA LEU A 105 4.17 7.16 -1.04
C LEU A 105 5.43 7.50 -1.84
N VAL A 106 5.34 8.47 -2.74
CA VAL A 106 6.52 8.99 -3.43
C VAL A 106 7.38 9.76 -2.43
N VAL A 107 8.60 9.28 -2.21
CA VAL A 107 9.54 9.89 -1.26
C VAL A 107 10.63 10.71 -1.94
N VAL A 108 10.98 10.35 -3.18
CA VAL A 108 11.98 11.08 -3.97
C VAL A 108 11.51 11.25 -5.40
N VAL A 109 11.76 12.43 -5.95
CA VAL A 109 11.73 12.72 -7.38
C VAL A 109 13.06 13.39 -7.74
N GLY A 110 13.98 12.60 -8.30
CA GLY A 110 15.30 13.07 -8.75
C GLY A 110 15.17 13.96 -10.00
N GLY A 111 15.71 15.17 -9.88
CA GLY A 111 15.66 16.21 -10.91
C GLY A 111 16.65 16.00 -12.07
N ARG A 112 17.07 17.11 -12.67
CA ARG A 112 18.15 17.09 -13.67
C ARG A 112 19.48 16.72 -13.00
N GLY A 113 20.34 16.05 -13.73
CA GLY A 113 21.72 15.76 -13.32
C GLY A 113 22.03 14.29 -13.29
N TRP A 114 23.23 13.99 -12.81
CA TRP A 114 23.78 12.65 -12.74
C TRP A 114 23.06 11.77 -11.68
N ASN A 115 22.74 12.36 -10.52
CA ASN A 115 22.02 11.71 -9.41
C ASN A 115 22.58 10.30 -9.10
N HIS A 116 23.89 10.20 -8.85
CA HIS A 116 24.61 8.95 -8.62
C HIS A 116 24.45 7.89 -9.72
N GLY A 117 24.22 8.35 -10.96
CA GLY A 117 24.00 7.49 -12.11
C GLY A 117 22.52 7.25 -12.46
N TYR A 118 21.60 7.40 -11.53
CA TYR A 118 20.17 7.19 -11.76
C TYR A 118 19.52 8.14 -12.79
N GLY A 119 20.14 9.30 -13.01
CA GLY A 119 19.51 10.34 -13.83
C GLY A 119 18.18 10.80 -13.22
N ARG A 120 17.16 10.95 -14.05
CA ARG A 120 15.81 11.21 -13.54
C ARG A 120 15.24 9.93 -12.96
N HIS A 121 14.80 10.01 -11.70
CA HIS A 121 14.29 8.85 -11.00
C HIS A 121 13.16 9.21 -10.05
N VAL A 122 12.39 8.21 -9.68
CA VAL A 122 11.35 8.27 -8.65
C VAL A 122 11.62 7.15 -7.65
N VAL A 123 11.45 7.43 -6.36
CA VAL A 123 11.46 6.43 -5.30
C VAL A 123 10.11 6.44 -4.62
N VAL A 124 9.53 5.26 -4.46
CA VAL A 124 8.26 5.06 -3.77
C VAL A 124 8.50 4.16 -2.56
N ALA A 125 8.01 4.59 -1.39
CA ALA A 125 7.99 3.80 -0.17
C ALA A 125 6.69 2.99 -0.10
N HIS A 126 6.79 1.73 0.33
CA HIS A 126 5.69 0.78 0.41
C HIS A 126 5.64 0.19 1.81
N ARG A 127 4.49 0.30 2.46
CA ARG A 127 4.25 -0.25 3.80
C ARG A 127 3.41 -1.52 3.71
N PHE A 128 3.79 -2.55 4.44
CA PHE A 128 3.08 -3.82 4.49
C PHE A 128 2.31 -3.98 5.80
N LEU A 129 1.26 -4.81 5.78
CA LEU A 129 0.40 -5.06 6.95
C LEU A 129 1.15 -5.69 8.14
N ASP A 130 2.26 -6.38 7.89
CA ASP A 130 3.15 -6.96 8.90
C ASP A 130 4.08 -5.93 9.55
N GLY A 131 3.96 -4.65 9.17
CA GLY A 131 4.84 -3.56 9.62
C GLY A 131 6.11 -3.40 8.79
N GLY A 132 6.35 -4.27 7.82
CA GLY A 132 7.50 -4.19 6.92
C GLY A 132 7.46 -2.96 6.02
N LEU A 133 8.62 -2.58 5.53
CA LEU A 133 8.82 -1.48 4.58
C LEU A 133 9.63 -1.97 3.38
N ALA A 134 9.30 -1.48 2.20
CA ALA A 134 10.17 -1.59 1.02
C ALA A 134 10.18 -0.27 0.26
N TYR A 135 11.19 -0.10 -0.57
CA TYR A 135 11.29 0.99 -1.52
C TYR A 135 11.41 0.44 -2.93
N SER A 136 10.72 1.05 -3.88
CA SER A 136 10.95 0.81 -5.30
C SER A 136 11.59 2.03 -5.94
N VAL A 137 12.63 1.81 -6.74
CA VAL A 137 13.37 2.84 -7.46
C VAL A 137 13.15 2.67 -8.95
N TYR A 138 12.79 3.76 -9.61
CA TYR A 138 12.53 3.82 -11.06
C TYR A 138 13.47 4.85 -11.67
N ALA A 139 14.53 4.42 -12.34
CA ALA A 139 15.57 5.29 -12.84
C ALA A 139 15.64 5.38 -14.38
N HIS A 140 16.52 6.24 -14.86
CA HIS A 140 16.74 6.58 -16.29
C HIS A 140 15.50 7.13 -17.00
N LEU A 141 14.54 7.72 -16.25
CA LEU A 141 13.29 8.22 -16.79
C LEU A 141 13.52 9.33 -17.83
N ALA A 142 12.62 9.40 -18.79
CA ALA A 142 12.69 10.40 -19.86
C ALA A 142 12.55 11.82 -19.29
N ALA A 143 13.20 12.75 -19.95
CA ALA A 143 13.14 14.15 -19.59
C ALA A 143 11.70 14.67 -19.63
N ARG A 144 11.28 15.39 -18.56
CA ARG A 144 9.94 15.99 -18.43
C ARG A 144 8.78 14.98 -18.42
N SER A 145 9.06 13.68 -18.18
CA SER A 145 8.02 12.63 -18.18
C SER A 145 7.47 12.29 -16.80
N VAL A 146 8.16 12.66 -15.72
CA VAL A 146 7.72 12.38 -14.36
C VAL A 146 6.44 13.16 -14.07
N THR A 147 5.41 12.45 -13.62
CA THR A 147 4.05 12.96 -13.40
C THR A 147 3.66 13.02 -11.93
N VAL A 148 4.58 12.68 -11.04
CA VAL A 148 4.36 12.62 -9.59
C VAL A 148 5.32 13.56 -8.85
N ARG A 149 5.03 13.82 -7.57
CA ARG A 149 5.85 14.67 -6.69
C ARG A 149 6.06 14.00 -5.33
N PRO A 150 7.11 14.35 -4.58
CA PRO A 150 7.28 13.88 -3.20
C PRO A 150 6.04 14.15 -2.35
N GLY A 151 5.72 13.25 -1.42
CA GLY A 151 4.51 13.28 -0.61
C GLY A 151 3.23 12.84 -1.34
N GLN A 152 3.30 12.51 -2.62
CA GLN A 152 2.14 12.02 -3.36
C GLN A 152 1.94 10.51 -3.16
N ARG A 153 0.72 10.11 -2.82
CA ARG A 153 0.30 8.69 -2.82
C ARG A 153 0.11 8.21 -4.25
N VAL A 154 0.53 6.98 -4.49
CA VAL A 154 0.37 6.28 -5.76
C VAL A 154 -0.22 4.90 -5.53
N SER A 155 -1.07 4.46 -6.45
CA SER A 155 -1.55 3.08 -6.49
C SER A 155 -0.70 2.25 -7.44
N ALA A 156 -0.65 0.95 -7.21
CA ALA A 156 -0.10 0.00 -8.17
C ALA A 156 -0.70 0.24 -9.57
N GLY A 157 0.12 0.13 -10.60
CA GLY A 157 -0.31 0.38 -11.98
C GLY A 157 -0.37 1.86 -12.40
N ARG A 158 -0.33 2.82 -11.47
CA ARG A 158 -0.35 4.25 -11.81
C ARG A 158 0.89 4.68 -12.58
N ALA A 159 0.72 5.32 -13.72
CA ALA A 159 1.83 5.92 -14.47
C ALA A 159 2.51 7.03 -13.66
N ILE A 160 3.83 6.90 -13.48
CA ILE A 160 4.68 7.83 -12.73
C ILE A 160 5.71 8.53 -13.61
N GLY A 161 5.94 8.03 -14.82
CA GLY A 161 6.89 8.56 -15.78
C GLY A 161 6.91 7.75 -17.07
N ARG A 162 7.97 7.91 -17.83
CA ARG A 162 8.20 7.17 -19.09
C ARG A 162 9.65 6.68 -19.16
N VAL A 163 9.86 5.54 -19.78
CA VAL A 163 11.19 4.98 -20.07
C VAL A 163 12.02 6.00 -20.85
N GLY A 164 13.24 6.21 -20.40
CA GLY A 164 14.17 7.15 -21.01
C GLY A 164 15.60 6.60 -21.09
N MET A 165 16.56 7.54 -21.08
CA MET A 165 17.99 7.24 -21.16
C MET A 165 18.80 8.32 -20.41
N THR A 166 18.27 8.81 -19.27
CA THR A 166 18.97 9.84 -18.47
C THR A 166 19.93 9.21 -17.47
N GLY A 167 20.95 9.93 -17.03
CA GLY A 167 21.97 9.39 -16.12
C GLY A 167 22.94 8.45 -16.80
N ARG A 168 23.32 7.35 -16.13
CA ARG A 168 24.26 6.33 -16.65
C ARG A 168 23.54 5.27 -17.47
N ALA A 169 22.99 5.64 -18.59
CA ALA A 169 22.29 4.75 -19.51
C ALA A 169 22.87 4.87 -20.92
N THR A 170 23.10 3.75 -21.60
CA THR A 170 23.64 3.66 -22.96
C THR A 170 22.57 3.34 -24.01
N SER A 171 21.40 2.92 -23.57
CA SER A 171 20.22 2.63 -24.40
C SER A 171 18.95 2.90 -23.61
N PRO A 172 17.80 3.08 -24.28
CA PRO A 172 16.52 3.25 -23.58
C PRO A 172 16.16 2.01 -22.76
N HIS A 173 16.02 2.17 -21.43
CA HIS A 173 15.56 1.14 -20.51
C HIS A 173 15.03 1.76 -19.20
N LEU A 174 14.29 0.98 -18.44
CA LEU A 174 14.01 1.26 -17.04
C LEU A 174 15.00 0.48 -16.19
N HIS A 175 15.75 1.18 -15.34
CA HIS A 175 16.43 0.55 -14.22
C HIS A 175 15.48 0.52 -13.03
N PHE A 176 15.19 -0.68 -12.54
CA PHE A 176 14.19 -0.93 -11.50
C PHE A 176 14.83 -1.66 -10.32
N GLU A 177 14.71 -1.08 -9.11
CA GLU A 177 15.17 -1.70 -7.88
C GLU A 177 14.02 -1.93 -6.92
N VAL A 178 14.16 -2.96 -6.09
CA VAL A 178 13.42 -3.09 -4.84
C VAL A 178 14.43 -3.18 -3.70
N ARG A 179 14.19 -2.38 -2.67
CA ARG A 179 15.03 -2.33 -1.47
C ARG A 179 14.18 -2.63 -0.26
N ALA A 180 14.60 -3.60 0.55
CA ALA A 180 13.83 -4.08 1.70
C ALA A 180 14.69 -3.95 2.97
N PRO A 181 14.58 -2.85 3.71
CA PRO A 181 15.33 -2.69 4.95
C PRO A 181 14.77 -3.62 6.04
N ALA A 182 15.66 -4.15 6.87
CA ALA A 182 15.28 -4.87 8.08
C ALA A 182 14.73 -3.91 9.16
N ASP A 183 15.19 -2.66 9.17
CA ASP A 183 14.71 -1.59 10.03
C ASP A 183 13.75 -0.68 9.23
N PRO A 184 12.47 -0.58 9.61
CA PRO A 184 11.51 0.32 8.98
C PRO A 184 11.88 1.81 9.04
N GLY A 185 12.83 2.19 9.89
CA GLY A 185 13.40 3.54 9.95
C GLY A 185 14.52 3.81 8.96
N ALA A 186 15.05 2.79 8.28
CA ALA A 186 16.16 2.96 7.36
C ALA A 186 15.76 3.76 6.12
N ARG A 187 16.67 4.63 5.69
CA ARG A 187 16.52 5.35 4.42
C ARG A 187 16.71 4.42 3.24
N TRP A 188 16.06 4.73 2.11
CA TRP A 188 16.11 3.91 0.91
C TRP A 188 17.53 3.70 0.38
N GLU A 189 18.41 4.71 0.49
CA GLU A 189 19.81 4.64 0.03
C GLU A 189 20.61 3.56 0.75
N ASN A 190 20.29 3.32 2.02
CA ASN A 190 20.97 2.37 2.90
C ASN A 190 20.28 1.01 2.98
N ALA A 191 19.09 0.89 2.40
CA ALA A 191 18.35 -0.36 2.42
C ALA A 191 18.94 -1.37 1.44
N PRO A 192 19.10 -2.66 1.84
CA PRO A 192 19.65 -3.69 0.97
C PRO A 192 18.74 -3.92 -0.25
N VAL A 193 19.37 -4.17 -1.38
CA VAL A 193 18.70 -4.54 -2.63
C VAL A 193 18.27 -6.00 -2.56
N VAL A 194 17.05 -6.27 -3.02
CA VAL A 194 16.53 -7.63 -3.23
C VAL A 194 16.25 -7.83 -4.72
N ASP A 195 16.10 -9.08 -5.17
CA ASP A 195 15.68 -9.33 -6.55
C ASP A 195 14.31 -8.68 -6.83
N PRO A 196 14.26 -7.61 -7.64
CA PRO A 196 13.03 -6.86 -7.84
C PRO A 196 11.96 -7.65 -8.61
N LEU A 197 12.39 -8.53 -9.52
CA LEU A 197 11.45 -9.30 -10.34
C LEU A 197 10.88 -10.47 -9.55
N GLY A 198 11.68 -11.17 -8.78
CA GLY A 198 11.23 -12.18 -7.83
C GLY A 198 10.31 -11.58 -6.77
N PHE A 199 10.63 -10.38 -6.27
CA PHE A 199 9.78 -9.67 -5.31
C PHE A 199 8.40 -9.34 -5.87
N VAL A 200 8.33 -8.82 -7.11
CA VAL A 200 7.06 -8.56 -7.81
C VAL A 200 6.33 -9.88 -8.09
N ALA A 201 7.02 -10.89 -8.62
CA ALA A 201 6.41 -12.18 -8.97
C ALA A 201 5.75 -12.86 -7.77
N ALA A 202 6.39 -12.78 -6.59
CA ALA A 202 5.85 -13.35 -5.35
C ALA A 202 4.63 -12.60 -4.79
N ARG A 203 4.37 -11.39 -5.29
CA ARG A 203 3.28 -10.50 -4.82
C ARG A 203 2.30 -10.10 -5.90
N ARG A 204 2.33 -10.74 -7.05
CA ARG A 204 1.37 -10.42 -8.12
C ARG A 204 -0.06 -10.69 -7.66
N PRO A 205 -1.04 -9.87 -8.12
CA PRO A 205 -2.44 -10.24 -8.02
C PRO A 205 -2.67 -11.61 -8.63
N ALA A 206 -3.63 -12.36 -8.09
CA ALA A 206 -4.02 -13.62 -8.71
C ALA A 206 -4.52 -13.37 -10.14
N PRO A 207 -4.07 -14.18 -11.12
CA PRO A 207 -4.64 -14.10 -12.46
C PRO A 207 -6.14 -14.33 -12.38
N ARG A 208 -6.92 -13.48 -13.04
CA ARG A 208 -8.38 -13.65 -13.12
C ARG A 208 -8.74 -14.18 -14.49
N ALA A 209 -9.51 -15.27 -14.51
CA ALA A 209 -9.89 -15.98 -15.73
C ALA A 209 -10.84 -15.16 -16.61
N ASP A 210 -11.48 -14.15 -16.05
CA ASP A 210 -12.50 -13.36 -16.74
C ASP A 210 -12.29 -11.84 -16.58
N SER A 211 -12.73 -11.11 -17.58
CA SER A 211 -12.86 -9.66 -17.55
C SER A 211 -14.17 -9.24 -16.85
N SER A 212 -14.49 -9.87 -15.71
CA SER A 212 -15.70 -9.54 -14.96
C SER A 212 -15.66 -8.10 -14.46
N TRP A 213 -16.81 -7.50 -14.28
CA TRP A 213 -16.96 -6.17 -13.69
C TRP A 213 -16.27 -6.06 -12.30
N ALA A 214 -16.17 -7.19 -11.61
CA ALA A 214 -15.59 -7.28 -10.27
C ALA A 214 -14.06 -7.19 -10.25
N SER A 215 -13.39 -7.57 -11.37
CA SER A 215 -11.93 -7.66 -11.44
C SER A 215 -11.20 -6.37 -11.00
N PRO A 216 -11.60 -5.15 -11.41
CA PRO A 216 -10.92 -3.93 -10.98
C PRO A 216 -11.02 -3.68 -9.48
N TYR A 217 -12.12 -4.05 -8.83
CA TYR A 217 -12.34 -3.86 -7.39
C TYR A 217 -11.56 -4.88 -6.57
N LEU A 218 -11.54 -6.12 -7.00
CA LEU A 218 -10.78 -7.18 -6.35
C LEU A 218 -9.28 -6.92 -6.46
N GLU A 219 -8.78 -6.58 -7.65
CA GLU A 219 -7.39 -6.22 -7.86
C GLU A 219 -6.97 -5.00 -7.01
N TRP A 220 -7.79 -3.95 -7.01
CA TRP A 220 -7.55 -2.80 -6.17
C TRP A 220 -7.48 -3.17 -4.69
N ALA A 221 -8.40 -3.99 -4.20
CA ALA A 221 -8.42 -4.41 -2.80
C ALA A 221 -7.21 -5.30 -2.44
N GLU A 222 -6.75 -6.16 -3.35
CA GLU A 222 -5.51 -6.94 -3.20
C GLU A 222 -4.28 -6.03 -3.19
N CYS A 223 -4.19 -5.07 -4.11
CA CYS A 223 -3.09 -4.09 -4.15
C CYS A 223 -3.06 -3.20 -2.90
N ALA A 224 -4.23 -2.89 -2.33
CA ALA A 224 -4.36 -2.13 -1.09
C ALA A 224 -4.21 -2.98 0.18
N ALA A 225 -3.91 -4.27 0.04
CA ALA A 225 -3.84 -5.24 1.13
C ALA A 225 -5.14 -5.37 1.97
N LEU A 226 -6.28 -4.96 1.43
CA LEU A 226 -7.57 -5.07 2.10
C LEU A 226 -8.07 -6.51 2.11
N ILE A 227 -7.74 -7.27 1.07
CA ILE A 227 -8.03 -8.70 0.95
C ILE A 227 -6.74 -9.47 0.59
N ARG A 228 -6.74 -10.77 0.83
CA ARG A 228 -5.67 -11.65 0.34
C ARG A 228 -5.88 -11.98 -1.14
N PRO A 229 -4.83 -12.14 -1.94
CA PRO A 229 -4.96 -12.63 -3.32
C PRO A 229 -5.72 -13.95 -3.40
N GLY A 230 -6.61 -14.08 -4.39
CA GLY A 230 -7.37 -15.31 -4.62
C GLY A 230 -8.42 -15.14 -5.73
N ASP A 231 -8.77 -16.23 -6.39
CA ASP A 231 -9.65 -16.25 -7.59
C ASP A 231 -11.13 -16.20 -7.27
N GLU A 232 -11.52 -16.45 -6.06
CA GLU A 232 -12.91 -16.71 -5.69
C GLU A 232 -13.71 -15.41 -5.53
N SER A 233 -14.08 -14.77 -6.64
CA SER A 233 -14.90 -13.54 -6.65
C SER A 233 -16.29 -13.76 -6.06
N ASP A 234 -16.86 -14.93 -6.26
CA ASP A 234 -18.23 -15.27 -5.86
C ASP A 234 -18.32 -15.85 -4.45
N ARG A 235 -17.19 -16.23 -3.86
CA ARG A 235 -17.13 -16.69 -2.48
C ARG A 235 -17.63 -15.60 -1.53
N PRO A 236 -18.47 -15.93 -0.54
CA PRO A 236 -18.81 -14.98 0.52
C PRO A 236 -17.56 -14.50 1.26
N MET A 237 -17.49 -13.21 1.54
CA MET A 237 -16.44 -12.64 2.40
C MET A 237 -16.68 -13.05 3.85
N SER A 238 -15.66 -13.47 4.59
CA SER A 238 -15.77 -13.70 6.01
C SER A 238 -15.75 -12.40 6.82
N ARG A 239 -16.28 -12.43 8.06
CA ARG A 239 -16.19 -11.28 8.98
C ARG A 239 -14.74 -10.88 9.23
N THR A 240 -13.84 -11.85 9.45
CA THR A 240 -12.40 -11.57 9.65
C THR A 240 -11.79 -10.84 8.47
N GLU A 241 -12.10 -11.24 7.23
CA GLU A 241 -11.61 -10.53 6.03
C GLU A 241 -12.14 -9.09 5.98
N TRP A 242 -13.42 -8.90 6.25
CA TRP A 242 -14.06 -7.59 6.30
C TRP A 242 -13.47 -6.70 7.40
N TRP A 243 -13.37 -7.21 8.62
CA TRP A 243 -12.81 -6.50 9.75
C TRP A 243 -11.34 -6.12 9.53
N ARG A 244 -10.57 -7.01 8.89
CA ARG A 244 -9.19 -6.70 8.50
C ARG A 244 -9.13 -5.54 7.51
N ALA A 245 -10.01 -5.53 6.52
CA ALA A 245 -10.09 -4.45 5.55
C ALA A 245 -10.44 -3.11 6.22
N LEU A 246 -11.39 -3.11 7.14
CA LEU A 246 -11.73 -1.94 7.94
C LEU A 246 -10.58 -1.50 8.85
N ALA A 247 -9.91 -2.43 9.53
CA ALA A 247 -8.76 -2.12 10.37
C ALA A 247 -7.59 -1.54 9.56
N ALA A 248 -7.36 -2.03 8.33
CA ALA A 248 -6.36 -1.49 7.43
C ALA A 248 -6.67 -0.04 7.04
N ALA A 249 -7.95 0.31 6.99
CA ALA A 249 -8.40 1.66 6.65
C ALA A 249 -8.32 2.66 7.81
N THR A 250 -8.35 2.19 9.05
CA THR A 250 -8.43 3.06 10.26
C THR A 250 -7.11 3.41 10.87
N ARG A 251 -6.06 2.63 10.64
CA ARG A 251 -4.80 2.82 11.38
C ARG A 251 -3.91 3.87 10.75
N ASP A 252 -3.61 4.90 11.52
CA ASP A 252 -2.60 5.91 11.22
C ASP A 252 -1.17 5.46 11.60
N THR A 253 -1.04 4.32 12.28
CA THR A 253 0.25 3.84 12.79
C THR A 253 0.81 2.69 11.94
N PRO A 254 2.14 2.56 11.82
CA PRO A 254 2.80 1.47 11.10
C PRO A 254 2.76 0.12 11.84
N ALA A 255 1.95 -0.01 12.89
CA ALA A 255 1.86 -1.26 13.63
C ALA A 255 1.24 -2.39 12.78
N PRO A 256 1.74 -3.62 12.90
CA PRO A 256 1.17 -4.77 12.21
C PRO A 256 -0.33 -4.91 12.47
N ILE A 257 -1.08 -5.32 11.46
CA ILE A 257 -2.50 -5.65 11.61
C ILE A 257 -2.60 -7.12 11.95
N THR A 258 -3.17 -7.43 13.11
CA THR A 258 -3.44 -8.81 13.50
C THR A 258 -4.36 -9.50 12.48
N THR A 259 -4.21 -10.80 12.35
CA THR A 259 -5.11 -11.67 11.57
C THR A 259 -6.08 -12.42 12.45
N ASP A 260 -5.95 -12.30 13.76
CA ASP A 260 -6.87 -12.88 14.73
C ASP A 260 -8.18 -12.09 14.77
N GLY A 261 -9.29 -12.77 14.53
CA GLY A 261 -10.61 -12.16 14.40
C GLY A 261 -11.10 -11.47 15.67
N GLU A 262 -10.81 -12.02 16.85
CA GLU A 262 -11.22 -11.40 18.11
C GLU A 262 -10.43 -10.13 18.41
N SER A 263 -9.13 -10.13 18.16
CA SER A 263 -8.29 -8.94 18.29
C SER A 263 -8.67 -7.86 17.29
N LEU A 264 -9.05 -8.23 16.07
CA LEU A 264 -9.58 -7.29 15.07
C LEU A 264 -10.90 -6.69 15.55
N ARG A 265 -11.82 -7.51 16.04
CA ARG A 265 -13.10 -7.05 16.61
C ARG A 265 -12.87 -6.04 17.72
N ALA A 266 -12.04 -6.38 18.71
CA ALA A 266 -11.74 -5.50 19.83
C ALA A 266 -11.16 -4.14 19.35
N THR A 267 -10.23 -4.17 18.40
CA THR A 267 -9.65 -2.96 17.81
C THR A 267 -10.70 -2.08 17.12
N LEU A 268 -11.65 -2.69 16.39
CA LEU A 268 -12.69 -1.96 15.66
C LEU A 268 -13.79 -1.44 16.58
N VAL A 269 -14.08 -2.12 17.68
CA VAL A 269 -14.98 -1.64 18.74
C VAL A 269 -14.36 -0.43 19.44
N GLU A 270 -13.08 -0.49 19.81
CA GLU A 270 -12.35 0.64 20.40
C GLU A 270 -12.33 1.85 19.45
N ALA A 271 -12.15 1.60 18.14
CA ALA A 271 -12.25 2.62 17.10
C ALA A 271 -13.69 3.10 16.81
N ARG A 272 -14.68 2.56 17.51
CA ARG A 272 -16.11 2.85 17.33
C ARG A 272 -16.66 2.53 15.94
N LEU A 273 -16.00 1.65 15.21
CA LEU A 273 -16.43 1.16 13.90
C LEU A 273 -17.42 0.01 14.02
N LEU A 274 -17.25 -0.82 15.03
CA LEU A 274 -18.19 -1.87 15.37
C LEU A 274 -18.90 -1.50 16.68
N PRO A 275 -20.17 -1.93 16.85
CA PRO A 275 -20.84 -1.83 18.14
C PRO A 275 -20.23 -2.83 19.13
N GLU A 276 -20.39 -2.56 20.44
CA GLU A 276 -19.85 -3.42 21.50
C GLU A 276 -20.43 -4.85 21.45
N ASP A 277 -21.68 -4.97 21.03
CA ASP A 277 -22.38 -6.23 20.84
C ASP A 277 -22.15 -6.88 19.46
N ALA A 278 -21.25 -6.36 18.66
CA ALA A 278 -20.83 -7.01 17.42
C ALA A 278 -20.23 -8.37 17.75
N GLY A 279 -21.06 -9.41 17.76
CA GLY A 279 -20.72 -10.77 18.14
C GLY A 279 -20.81 -11.72 16.96
N GLY A 280 -20.45 -12.98 17.24
CA GLY A 280 -20.53 -14.10 16.32
C GLY A 280 -19.16 -14.62 15.93
N ASP A 281 -19.14 -15.81 15.32
CA ASP A 281 -17.93 -16.46 14.83
C ASP A 281 -17.20 -15.55 13.81
N PRO A 282 -15.93 -15.15 14.08
CA PRO A 282 -15.14 -14.35 13.16
C PRO A 282 -14.91 -15.01 11.80
N GLY A 283 -14.90 -16.35 11.76
CA GLY A 283 -14.77 -17.12 10.53
C GLY A 283 -16.06 -17.20 9.70
N ALA A 284 -17.20 -16.86 10.31
CA ALA A 284 -18.48 -16.93 9.61
C ALA A 284 -18.57 -15.90 8.48
N PRO A 285 -19.34 -16.20 7.43
CA PRO A 285 -19.58 -15.26 6.36
C PRO A 285 -20.25 -13.96 6.83
N LEU A 286 -19.81 -12.84 6.27
CA LEU A 286 -20.39 -11.52 6.48
C LEU A 286 -21.84 -11.48 5.97
N GLY A 287 -22.73 -10.82 6.70
CA GLY A 287 -24.10 -10.56 6.26
C GLY A 287 -24.24 -9.19 5.59
N TRP A 288 -25.25 -9.02 4.71
CA TRP A 288 -25.51 -7.74 4.05
C TRP A 288 -25.81 -6.60 5.06
N ARG A 289 -26.54 -6.91 6.11
CA ARG A 289 -26.87 -5.93 7.17
C ARG A 289 -25.64 -5.46 7.92
N GLU A 290 -24.72 -6.38 8.22
CA GLU A 290 -23.44 -6.06 8.86
C GLU A 290 -22.59 -5.17 7.97
N LEU A 291 -22.45 -5.54 6.69
CA LEU A 291 -21.73 -4.75 5.70
C LEU A 291 -22.27 -3.33 5.58
N ALA A 292 -23.60 -3.17 5.46
CA ALA A 292 -24.22 -1.86 5.33
C ALA A 292 -24.04 -0.99 6.58
N ARG A 293 -24.24 -1.57 7.76
CA ARG A 293 -24.05 -0.89 9.05
C ARG A 293 -22.61 -0.40 9.21
N ASP A 294 -21.65 -1.29 9.00
CA ASP A 294 -20.24 -0.99 9.22
C ASP A 294 -19.73 0.05 8.20
N ARG A 295 -20.21 -0.02 6.95
CA ARG A 295 -19.92 0.97 5.92
C ARG A 295 -20.50 2.35 6.25
N ARG A 296 -21.75 2.43 6.72
CA ARG A 296 -22.35 3.67 7.19
C ARG A 296 -21.50 4.27 8.31
N ARG A 297 -21.11 3.47 9.27
CA ARG A 297 -20.30 3.90 10.39
C ARG A 297 -18.92 4.41 9.96
N ALA A 298 -18.30 3.73 9.02
CA ALA A 298 -17.05 4.15 8.42
C ALA A 298 -17.13 5.54 7.76
N ARG A 299 -18.24 5.83 7.06
CA ARG A 299 -18.51 7.16 6.48
C ARG A 299 -18.71 8.23 7.55
N GLU A 300 -19.50 7.96 8.57
CA GLU A 300 -19.75 8.88 9.69
C GLU A 300 -18.44 9.29 10.36
N LEU A 301 -17.52 8.36 10.51
CA LEU A 301 -16.19 8.58 11.08
C LEU A 301 -15.21 9.22 10.11
N GLY A 302 -15.62 9.50 8.88
CA GLY A 302 -14.77 10.12 7.86
C GLY A 302 -13.62 9.25 7.38
N MET A 303 -13.75 7.92 7.49
CA MET A 303 -12.73 6.99 7.01
C MET A 303 -12.46 7.18 5.52
N ARG A 304 -11.18 7.13 5.16
CA ARG A 304 -10.74 7.23 3.77
C ARG A 304 -9.82 6.08 3.44
N LEU A 305 -10.31 5.17 2.62
CA LEU A 305 -9.48 4.16 1.97
C LEU A 305 -8.58 4.79 0.90
N PRO A 306 -7.49 4.12 0.51
CA PRO A 306 -6.75 4.48 -0.70
C PRO A 306 -7.73 4.62 -1.87
N TRP A 307 -7.58 5.67 -2.70
CA TRP A 307 -8.51 5.91 -3.80
C TRP A 307 -8.55 4.75 -4.77
N SER A 308 -9.77 4.41 -5.18
CA SER A 308 -10.03 3.40 -6.19
C SER A 308 -9.56 3.87 -7.57
N PRO A 309 -8.95 3.01 -8.40
CA PRO A 309 -8.68 3.33 -9.80
C PRO A 309 -9.97 3.47 -10.63
N VAL A 310 -11.08 2.92 -10.12
CA VAL A 310 -12.39 3.02 -10.76
C VAL A 310 -13.05 4.34 -10.38
N GLY A 311 -13.47 5.13 -11.34
CA GLY A 311 -14.10 6.44 -11.12
C GLY A 311 -15.46 6.30 -10.42
N ARG A 312 -15.88 7.37 -9.72
CA ARG A 312 -17.10 7.41 -8.92
C ARG A 312 -18.36 7.01 -9.70
N ASP A 313 -18.50 7.49 -10.93
CA ASP A 313 -19.70 7.23 -11.73
C ASP A 313 -19.80 5.75 -12.09
N THR A 314 -18.69 5.12 -12.45
CA THR A 314 -18.65 3.67 -12.73
C THR A 314 -18.92 2.86 -11.45
N ARG A 315 -18.32 3.22 -10.32
CA ARG A 315 -18.60 2.58 -9.01
C ARG A 315 -20.08 2.66 -8.66
N ARG A 316 -20.70 3.80 -8.91
CA ARG A 316 -22.12 4.01 -8.68
C ARG A 316 -22.99 3.10 -9.56
N GLN A 317 -22.64 3.00 -10.85
CA GLN A 317 -23.35 2.12 -11.79
C GLN A 317 -23.22 0.64 -11.39
N ASP A 318 -22.03 0.23 -10.97
CA ASP A 318 -21.78 -1.14 -10.53
C ASP A 318 -22.50 -1.44 -9.21
N CYS A 319 -22.52 -0.49 -8.24
CA CYS A 319 -23.33 -0.60 -7.03
C CYS A 319 -24.82 -0.73 -7.34
N HIS A 320 -25.34 0.04 -8.28
CA HIS A 320 -26.75 -0.06 -8.71
C HIS A 320 -27.06 -1.43 -9.28
N ARG A 321 -26.18 -1.96 -10.14
CA ARG A 321 -26.35 -3.29 -10.74
C ARG A 321 -26.32 -4.40 -9.71
N GLU A 322 -25.30 -4.41 -8.84
CA GLU A 322 -25.07 -5.48 -7.87
C GLU A 322 -26.08 -5.45 -6.72
N LEU A 323 -26.47 -4.27 -6.29
CA LEU A 323 -27.43 -4.11 -5.19
C LEU A 323 -28.88 -4.05 -5.66
N GLY A 324 -29.12 -4.10 -7.00
CA GLY A 324 -30.46 -4.01 -7.56
C GLY A 324 -31.11 -2.65 -7.26
N VAL A 325 -30.33 -1.58 -7.30
CA VAL A 325 -30.80 -0.21 -7.07
C VAL A 325 -31.36 0.34 -8.39
N ASP A 326 -32.66 0.50 -8.48
CA ASP A 326 -33.35 0.95 -9.72
C ASP A 326 -33.29 2.47 -9.93
N SER A 327 -32.81 3.25 -8.94
CA SER A 327 -32.77 4.70 -9.02
C SER A 327 -31.56 5.29 -8.26
N PRO A 328 -30.91 6.33 -8.80
CA PRO A 328 -29.85 7.06 -8.09
C PRO A 328 -30.29 7.71 -6.78
N ALA A 329 -31.61 7.84 -6.57
CA ALA A 329 -32.18 8.40 -5.34
C ALA A 329 -32.31 7.37 -4.21
N GLN A 330 -32.15 6.08 -4.50
CA GLN A 330 -32.21 5.04 -3.48
C GLN A 330 -30.88 4.95 -2.76
N ASP A 331 -30.94 4.83 -1.43
CA ASP A 331 -29.76 4.61 -0.61
C ASP A 331 -29.31 3.15 -0.75
N PRO A 332 -28.13 2.89 -1.32
CA PRO A 332 -27.60 1.52 -1.45
C PRO A 332 -27.49 0.79 -0.12
N GLU A 333 -27.30 1.52 0.98
CA GLU A 333 -27.19 0.94 2.32
C GLU A 333 -28.54 0.45 2.83
N ALA A 334 -29.61 1.22 2.61
CA ALA A 334 -30.97 0.81 2.99
C ALA A 334 -31.40 -0.45 2.23
N ILE A 335 -31.00 -0.60 0.96
CA ILE A 335 -31.29 -1.80 0.17
C ILE A 335 -30.48 -2.99 0.68
N ALA A 336 -29.18 -2.79 0.98
CA ALA A 336 -28.33 -3.84 1.53
C ALA A 336 -28.85 -4.34 2.89
N GLU A 337 -29.38 -3.44 3.74
CA GLU A 337 -29.99 -3.79 5.03
C GLU A 337 -31.25 -4.67 4.87
N GLY A 338 -32.00 -4.46 3.79
CA GLY A 338 -33.19 -5.26 3.47
C GLY A 338 -32.93 -6.60 2.79
N ARG A 339 -31.70 -6.86 2.36
CA ARG A 339 -31.33 -8.08 1.64
C ARG A 339 -31.11 -9.25 2.57
N ASP A 340 -31.69 -10.39 2.19
CA ASP A 340 -31.34 -11.68 2.79
C ASP A 340 -30.12 -12.26 2.09
N GLY A 341 -29.34 -13.06 2.84
CA GLY A 341 -28.18 -13.77 2.30
C GLY A 341 -26.85 -13.09 2.63
N ARG A 342 -25.84 -13.37 1.81
CA ARG A 342 -24.43 -13.04 2.05
C ARG A 342 -23.83 -12.32 0.86
N PRO A 343 -23.11 -11.20 1.06
CA PRO A 343 -22.40 -10.57 -0.02
C PRO A 343 -21.28 -11.46 -0.54
N SER A 344 -21.11 -11.48 -1.86
CA SER A 344 -19.92 -12.05 -2.46
C SER A 344 -18.69 -11.20 -2.10
N ARG A 345 -17.51 -11.78 -2.22
CA ARG A 345 -16.24 -11.05 -2.05
C ARG A 345 -16.15 -9.84 -2.99
N ALA A 346 -16.65 -9.99 -4.22
CA ALA A 346 -16.73 -8.90 -5.19
C ALA A 346 -17.62 -7.75 -4.74
N ALA A 347 -18.82 -8.06 -4.23
CA ALA A 347 -19.74 -7.05 -3.71
C ALA A 347 -19.17 -6.31 -2.48
N ALA A 348 -18.50 -7.03 -1.60
CA ALA A 348 -17.83 -6.41 -0.44
C ALA A 348 -16.66 -5.51 -0.87
N CYS A 349 -15.86 -5.89 -1.87
CA CYS A 349 -14.80 -5.05 -2.42
C CYS A 349 -15.35 -3.80 -3.11
N LEU A 350 -16.47 -3.91 -3.81
CA LEU A 350 -17.17 -2.75 -4.36
C LEU A 350 -17.64 -1.80 -3.25
N ALA A 351 -18.19 -2.32 -2.16
CA ALA A 351 -18.60 -1.54 -1.00
C ALA A 351 -17.42 -0.81 -0.33
N LEU A 352 -16.25 -1.46 -0.25
CA LEU A 352 -15.00 -0.82 0.19
C LEU A 352 -14.54 0.27 -0.78
N ALA A 353 -14.58 -0.01 -2.09
CA ALA A 353 -14.16 0.95 -3.12
C ALA A 353 -15.02 2.22 -3.11
N ASP A 354 -16.26 2.14 -2.71
CA ASP A 354 -17.14 3.30 -2.58
C ASP A 354 -16.83 4.17 -1.33
N LEU A 355 -16.14 3.62 -0.33
CA LEU A 355 -15.52 4.39 0.75
C LEU A 355 -14.22 5.07 0.31
N ALA A 356 -13.61 4.63 -0.80
CA ALA A 356 -12.40 5.20 -1.35
C ALA A 356 -12.69 6.51 -2.08
N GLY A 357 -11.73 7.44 -2.04
CA GLY A 357 -11.78 8.65 -2.86
C GLY A 357 -11.60 8.37 -4.35
N ASP A 358 -11.91 9.35 -5.18
CA ASP A 358 -11.57 9.29 -6.60
C ASP A 358 -10.05 9.45 -6.82
N PRO A 359 -9.49 8.84 -7.87
CA PRO A 359 -8.10 9.08 -8.23
C PRO A 359 -7.90 10.58 -8.51
N PRO A 360 -6.75 11.16 -8.12
CA PRO A 360 -6.49 12.54 -8.46
C PRO A 360 -6.49 12.69 -9.99
N PRO A 361 -6.95 13.84 -10.52
CA PRO A 361 -7.00 14.06 -11.95
C PRO A 361 -5.61 13.82 -12.57
N ALA A 362 -5.60 13.21 -13.75
CA ALA A 362 -4.36 13.03 -14.50
C ALA A 362 -3.65 14.39 -14.64
N PRO A 363 -2.32 14.46 -14.44
CA PRO A 363 -1.61 15.69 -14.63
C PRO A 363 -1.84 16.19 -16.05
N LYS A 364 -2.23 17.46 -16.18
CA LYS A 364 -2.43 18.08 -17.49
C LYS A 364 -1.17 17.87 -18.32
N ALA A 365 -1.34 17.38 -19.54
CA ALA A 365 -0.23 17.23 -20.47
C ALA A 365 0.52 18.58 -20.57
N PRO A 366 1.86 18.58 -20.53
CA PRO A 366 2.60 19.82 -20.69
C PRO A 366 2.19 20.46 -22.02
N LYS A 367 1.75 21.71 -21.96
CA LYS A 367 1.44 22.48 -23.18
C LYS A 367 2.62 22.34 -24.13
N ARG A 368 2.41 21.79 -25.32
CA ARG A 368 3.41 21.81 -26.39
C ARG A 368 3.81 23.26 -26.60
N ARG A 369 5.08 23.60 -26.39
CA ARG A 369 5.60 24.86 -26.90
C ARG A 369 5.50 24.77 -28.41
N PRO A 370 4.99 25.83 -29.08
CA PRO A 370 5.08 25.88 -30.52
C PRO A 370 6.55 25.71 -30.92
N ALA A 371 6.78 25.00 -32.02
CA ALA A 371 8.11 24.90 -32.60
C ALA A 371 8.64 26.33 -32.89
N PRO A 372 9.91 26.60 -32.64
CA PRO A 372 10.49 27.86 -33.09
C PRO A 372 10.35 27.93 -34.62
N ALA A 373 9.90 29.07 -35.13
CA ALA A 373 9.80 29.37 -36.53
C ALA A 373 11.18 29.34 -37.20
#